data_d7d3fb6e9ec2fcc3216800a6e00e4b3a
#
_entry.id   d7d3fb6e9ec2fcc3216800a6e00e4b3a
#
_cell.length_a   1.000
_cell.length_b   1.000
_cell.length_c   1.000
_cell.angle_alpha   90.00
_cell.angle_beta   90.00
_cell.angle_gamma   90.00
#
_symmetry.space_group_name_H-M   'P 1'
#
loop_
_entity.id
_entity.type
_entity.pdbx_description
1 polymer ?
#
loop_
_entity_poly.entity_id
_entity_poly.type
_entity_poly.pdbx_seq_one_letter_code
_entity_poly.pdbx_strand_id
1 'polypeptide(L)'
;MLRIATAVGLAMIASFAHASDEEISVDWGKRISVIGGCHDCHTDGFAQSEGVIDPAKALMGSAVGFQGPWGTTYPANLRITLSKMSEDEFVEYGKTFKTRPPMPWFNVHHFTEAELRSFYQYVKSLGEPGAPVPEYVAPGQQPKTPFIVFAPPQMPGD
;
A
#
# COMPACT_ATOMS: atom_id res chain seq x y z
N MET A 1 67.35 -19.42 -33.97
CA MET A 1 65.87 -19.76 -33.86
C MET A 1 65.35 -19.25 -32.57
N LEU A 2 64.67 -18.12 -32.57
CA LEU A 2 64.14 -17.44 -31.37
C LEU A 2 62.64 -17.82 -31.21
N ARG A 3 62.29 -18.51 -30.13
CA ARG A 3 60.89 -18.85 -29.83
C ARG A 3 60.28 -17.75 -28.95
N ILE A 4 59.36 -17.02 -29.52
CA ILE A 4 58.53 -16.03 -28.78
C ILE A 4 57.36 -16.80 -28.13
N ALA A 5 57.32 -16.81 -26.81
CA ALA A 5 56.18 -17.33 -26.04
C ALA A 5 55.19 -16.21 -25.78
N THR A 6 54.02 -16.30 -26.40
CA THR A 6 52.92 -15.35 -26.20
C THR A 6 52.13 -15.77 -24.96
N ALA A 7 52.22 -15.00 -23.87
CA ALA A 7 51.38 -15.20 -22.68
C ALA A 7 50.03 -14.53 -22.93
N VAL A 8 48.96 -15.32 -23.01
CA VAL A 8 47.58 -14.84 -23.04
C VAL A 8 47.12 -14.64 -21.58
N GLY A 9 47.03 -13.39 -21.17
CA GLY A 9 46.47 -13.03 -19.87
C GLY A 9 44.95 -13.09 -19.92
N LEU A 10 44.35 -14.03 -19.18
CA LEU A 10 42.91 -14.15 -18.99
C LEU A 10 42.47 -13.12 -17.92
N ALA A 11 41.90 -11.99 -18.34
CA ALA A 11 41.31 -11.00 -17.46
C ALA A 11 39.97 -11.55 -16.94
N MET A 12 39.91 -11.97 -15.67
CA MET A 12 38.64 -12.25 -14.98
C MET A 12 37.94 -10.92 -14.74
N ILE A 13 36.85 -10.65 -15.47
CA ILE A 13 35.89 -9.58 -15.13
C ILE A 13 35.04 -10.09 -14.01
N ALA A 14 35.34 -9.66 -12.77
CA ALA A 14 34.46 -9.87 -11.62
C ALA A 14 33.24 -8.97 -11.82
N SER A 15 32.13 -9.55 -12.28
CA SER A 15 30.83 -8.90 -12.25
C SER A 15 30.41 -8.77 -10.79
N PHE A 16 30.61 -7.59 -10.20
CA PHE A 16 29.95 -7.24 -8.95
C PHE A 16 28.46 -7.12 -9.25
N ALA A 17 27.68 -8.14 -8.88
CA ALA A 17 26.25 -8.00 -8.75
C ALA A 17 26.03 -6.95 -7.64
N HIS A 18 25.73 -5.72 -8.05
CA HIS A 18 25.14 -4.76 -7.12
C HIS A 18 23.76 -5.32 -6.80
N ALA A 19 23.60 -5.93 -5.64
CA ALA A 19 22.31 -5.92 -4.97
C ALA A 19 21.97 -4.43 -4.84
N SER A 20 20.99 -3.96 -5.60
CA SER A 20 20.45 -2.63 -5.40
C SER A 20 19.87 -2.63 -3.98
N ASP A 21 20.57 -2.01 -3.03
CA ASP A 21 19.93 -1.61 -1.78
C ASP A 21 18.71 -0.80 -2.21
N GLU A 22 17.51 -1.34 -1.98
CA GLU A 22 16.28 -0.62 -2.30
C GLU A 22 16.30 0.70 -1.53
N GLU A 23 16.31 1.81 -2.26
CA GLU A 23 16.39 3.14 -1.66
C GLU A 23 15.11 3.41 -0.85
N ILE A 24 15.28 3.63 0.46
CA ILE A 24 14.18 4.05 1.33
C ILE A 24 13.99 5.55 1.15
N SER A 25 12.85 5.96 0.58
CA SER A 25 12.56 7.37 0.36
C SER A 25 11.06 7.67 0.33
N VAL A 26 10.72 8.93 0.59
CA VAL A 26 9.34 9.45 0.50
C VAL A 26 8.77 9.28 -0.92
N ASP A 27 9.59 9.52 -1.95
CA ASP A 27 9.17 9.40 -3.35
C ASP A 27 8.89 7.94 -3.71
N TRP A 28 9.71 7.01 -3.22
CA TRP A 28 9.46 5.59 -3.40
C TRP A 28 8.19 5.16 -2.67
N GLY A 29 7.97 5.64 -1.45
CA GLY A 29 6.74 5.41 -0.69
C GLY A 29 5.50 5.95 -1.39
N LYS A 30 5.58 7.13 -2.00
CA LYS A 30 4.51 7.66 -2.85
C LYS A 30 4.24 6.75 -4.05
N ARG A 31 5.28 6.29 -4.74
CA ARG A 31 5.14 5.35 -5.86
C ARG A 31 4.48 4.05 -5.40
N ILE A 32 4.93 3.47 -4.28
CA ILE A 32 4.33 2.24 -3.71
C ILE A 32 2.85 2.45 -3.38
N SER A 33 2.47 3.59 -2.81
CA SER A 33 1.07 3.89 -2.50
C SER A 33 0.16 3.92 -3.74
N VAL A 34 0.71 4.32 -4.89
CA VAL A 34 -0.03 4.35 -6.17
C VAL A 34 -0.11 2.95 -6.78
N ILE A 35 1.04 2.28 -6.99
CA ILE A 35 1.05 0.96 -7.65
C ILE A 35 0.44 -0.15 -6.79
N GLY A 36 0.49 0.00 -5.47
CA GLY A 36 -0.19 -0.87 -4.51
C GLY A 36 -1.69 -0.60 -4.35
N GLY A 37 -2.24 0.39 -5.07
CA GLY A 37 -3.68 0.72 -5.06
C GLY A 37 -4.17 1.31 -3.73
N CYS A 38 -3.30 1.83 -2.88
CA CYS A 38 -3.69 2.33 -1.57
C CYS A 38 -4.66 3.52 -1.67
N HIS A 39 -4.42 4.40 -2.65
CA HIS A 39 -5.26 5.57 -2.87
C HIS A 39 -6.66 5.24 -3.39
N ASP A 40 -6.84 4.11 -4.08
CA ASP A 40 -8.13 3.71 -4.68
C ASP A 40 -9.25 3.63 -3.64
N CYS A 41 -8.90 3.23 -2.42
CA CYS A 41 -9.83 3.15 -1.30
C CYS A 41 -9.55 4.19 -0.20
N HIS A 42 -8.27 4.44 0.12
CA HIS A 42 -7.87 5.25 1.28
C HIS A 42 -7.74 6.75 1.00
N THR A 43 -8.05 7.21 -0.21
CA THR A 43 -8.09 8.65 -0.56
C THR A 43 -9.44 8.99 -1.18
N ASP A 44 -10.23 9.76 -0.47
CA ASP A 44 -11.57 10.15 -0.95
C ASP A 44 -11.46 10.99 -2.24
N GLY A 45 -12.24 10.60 -3.26
CA GLY A 45 -12.27 11.28 -4.56
C GLY A 45 -11.10 10.93 -5.51
N PHE A 46 -10.21 9.99 -5.18
CA PHE A 46 -9.04 9.67 -6.02
C PHE A 46 -9.43 9.15 -7.41
N ALA A 47 -10.38 8.21 -7.51
CA ALA A 47 -10.85 7.69 -8.80
C ALA A 47 -11.58 8.78 -9.62
N GLN A 48 -12.36 9.63 -8.97
CA GLN A 48 -13.08 10.73 -9.61
C GLN A 48 -12.14 11.83 -10.13
N SER A 49 -10.96 11.97 -9.54
CA SER A 49 -9.91 12.89 -9.98
C SER A 49 -8.96 12.28 -11.04
N GLU A 50 -9.31 11.11 -11.58
CA GLU A 50 -8.45 10.37 -12.53
C GLU A 50 -7.04 10.12 -12.01
N GLY A 51 -6.93 9.84 -10.70
CA GLY A 51 -5.67 9.50 -10.04
C GLY A 51 -4.82 10.70 -9.60
N VAL A 52 -5.38 11.90 -9.56
CA VAL A 52 -4.69 13.06 -9.01
C VAL A 52 -4.67 12.97 -7.48
N ILE A 53 -3.47 12.96 -6.90
CA ILE A 53 -3.29 12.94 -5.45
C ILE A 53 -3.35 14.37 -4.91
N ASP A 54 -4.43 14.68 -4.20
CA ASP A 54 -4.51 15.89 -3.36
C ASP A 54 -3.81 15.60 -2.01
N PRO A 55 -2.67 16.23 -1.70
CA PRO A 55 -1.97 16.00 -0.44
C PRO A 55 -2.83 16.26 0.80
N ALA A 56 -3.82 17.14 0.70
CA ALA A 56 -4.72 17.45 1.82
C ALA A 56 -5.66 16.29 2.16
N LYS A 57 -5.94 15.39 1.21
CA LYS A 57 -6.86 14.25 1.34
C LYS A 57 -6.16 12.88 1.29
N ALA A 58 -4.92 12.86 0.81
CA ALA A 58 -4.18 11.63 0.56
C ALA A 58 -4.15 10.72 1.80
N LEU A 59 -4.59 9.48 1.64
CA LEU A 59 -4.56 8.41 2.64
C LEU A 59 -5.30 8.73 3.97
N MET A 60 -6.26 9.66 3.93
CA MET A 60 -7.12 9.98 5.10
C MET A 60 -8.35 9.07 5.22
N GLY A 61 -8.45 8.04 4.38
CA GLY A 61 -9.60 7.14 4.35
C GLY A 61 -10.79 7.71 3.60
N SER A 62 -11.93 7.04 3.71
CA SER A 62 -13.18 7.47 3.08
C SER A 62 -14.39 7.15 3.95
N ALA A 63 -15.42 8.01 3.88
CA ALA A 63 -16.73 7.75 4.48
C ALA A 63 -17.63 6.87 3.60
N VAL A 64 -17.19 6.48 2.41
CA VAL A 64 -17.89 5.50 1.56
C VAL A 64 -17.57 4.10 2.08
N GLY A 65 -18.60 3.37 2.52
CA GLY A 65 -18.47 2.02 3.04
C GLY A 65 -18.44 0.96 1.94
N PHE A 66 -17.90 -0.21 2.27
CA PHE A 66 -17.91 -1.41 1.42
C PHE A 66 -18.70 -2.49 2.14
N GLN A 67 -19.94 -2.75 1.69
CA GLN A 67 -20.87 -3.68 2.31
C GLN A 67 -20.85 -5.05 1.62
N GLY A 68 -20.79 -6.09 2.43
CA GLY A 68 -20.86 -7.48 1.97
C GLY A 68 -21.34 -8.40 3.08
N PRO A 69 -21.19 -9.74 2.93
CA PRO A 69 -21.52 -10.70 3.99
C PRO A 69 -20.78 -10.44 5.31
N TRP A 70 -19.69 -9.73 5.27
CA TRP A 70 -18.86 -9.32 6.43
C TRP A 70 -19.37 -8.08 7.17
N GLY A 71 -20.47 -7.46 6.76
CA GLY A 71 -20.94 -6.17 7.20
C GLY A 71 -20.46 -5.02 6.31
N THR A 72 -20.37 -3.81 6.87
CA THR A 72 -19.84 -2.64 6.14
C THR A 72 -18.52 -2.20 6.75
N THR A 73 -17.47 -2.23 5.95
CA THR A 73 -16.12 -1.75 6.31
C THR A 73 -15.85 -0.41 5.67
N TYR A 74 -15.00 0.39 6.30
CA TYR A 74 -14.58 1.69 5.78
C TYR A 74 -13.06 1.70 5.58
N PRO A 75 -12.56 2.27 4.48
CA PRO A 75 -11.12 2.44 4.29
C PRO A 75 -10.55 3.30 5.40
N ALA A 76 -9.62 2.75 6.18
CA ALA A 76 -9.05 3.43 7.33
C ALA A 76 -8.32 4.71 6.94
N ASN A 77 -8.30 5.70 7.84
CA ASN A 77 -7.37 6.80 7.76
C ASN A 77 -5.96 6.29 8.12
N LEU A 78 -5.11 6.12 7.10
CA LEU A 78 -3.77 5.57 7.30
C LEU A 78 -2.84 6.53 8.05
N ARG A 79 -3.07 7.84 7.97
CA ARG A 79 -2.32 8.81 8.78
C ARG A 79 -2.58 8.61 10.28
N ILE A 80 -3.85 8.37 10.67
CA ILE A 80 -4.20 8.02 12.06
C ILE A 80 -3.61 6.66 12.43
N THR A 81 -3.66 5.68 11.52
CA THR A 81 -3.12 4.35 11.80
C THR A 81 -1.62 4.42 12.08
N LEU A 82 -0.87 5.08 11.19
CA LEU A 82 0.59 5.16 11.31
C LEU A 82 1.06 6.16 12.38
N SER A 83 0.22 7.11 12.81
CA SER A 83 0.60 8.00 13.91
C SER A 83 0.71 7.28 15.27
N LYS A 84 0.15 6.09 15.38
CA LYS A 84 0.10 5.29 16.62
C LYS A 84 1.28 4.31 16.76
N MET A 85 2.17 4.26 15.79
CA MET A 85 3.27 3.30 15.76
C MET A 85 4.55 3.94 15.20
N SER A 86 5.68 3.42 15.61
CA SER A 86 6.99 3.74 15.02
C SER A 86 7.14 3.09 13.64
N GLU A 87 8.19 3.46 12.90
CA GLU A 87 8.49 2.87 11.60
C GLU A 87 8.76 1.36 11.71
N ASP A 88 9.49 0.92 12.72
CA ASP A 88 9.77 -0.51 12.93
C ASP A 88 8.50 -1.30 13.29
N GLU A 89 7.64 -0.75 14.15
CA GLU A 89 6.34 -1.34 14.45
C GLU A 89 5.44 -1.43 13.23
N PHE A 90 5.50 -0.43 12.33
CA PHE A 90 4.76 -0.48 11.07
C PHE A 90 5.28 -1.57 10.13
N VAL A 91 6.59 -1.77 10.05
CA VAL A 91 7.17 -2.87 9.25
C VAL A 91 6.64 -4.23 9.72
N GLU A 92 6.64 -4.49 11.02
CA GLU A 92 6.09 -5.72 11.59
C GLU A 92 4.58 -5.82 11.39
N TYR A 93 3.85 -4.73 11.60
CA TYR A 93 2.42 -4.65 11.31
C TYR A 93 2.13 -4.96 9.85
N GLY A 94 2.83 -4.34 8.92
CA GLY A 94 2.65 -4.53 7.48
C GLY A 94 2.81 -5.98 7.02
N LYS A 95 3.68 -6.74 7.67
CA LYS A 95 3.93 -8.16 7.39
C LYS A 95 2.91 -9.12 8.01
N THR A 96 2.14 -8.67 9.01
CA THR A 96 1.36 -9.60 9.86
C THR A 96 -0.11 -9.27 10.01
N PHE A 97 -0.54 -8.01 9.74
CA PHE A 97 -1.92 -7.61 9.97
C PHE A 97 -2.91 -8.38 9.10
N LYS A 98 -4.12 -8.53 9.64
CA LYS A 98 -5.28 -9.06 8.91
C LYS A 98 -6.46 -8.15 9.17
N THR A 99 -7.31 -7.98 8.16
CA THR A 99 -8.50 -7.15 8.29
C THR A 99 -9.65 -7.69 7.45
N ARG A 100 -10.82 -7.05 7.55
CA ARG A 100 -12.02 -7.45 6.82
C ARG A 100 -11.93 -7.10 5.33
N PRO A 101 -12.66 -7.82 4.48
CA PRO A 101 -12.82 -7.45 3.08
C PRO A 101 -13.39 -6.02 2.94
N PRO A 102 -13.14 -5.35 1.80
CA PRO A 102 -12.43 -5.86 0.62
C PRO A 102 -10.92 -5.60 0.65
N MET A 103 -10.34 -5.11 1.77
CA MET A 103 -8.90 -4.79 1.86
C MET A 103 -8.05 -6.02 1.54
N PRO A 104 -7.23 -5.99 0.47
CA PRO A 104 -6.36 -7.10 0.09
C PRO A 104 -5.06 -7.07 0.93
N TRP A 105 -5.20 -7.21 2.25
CA TRP A 105 -4.10 -7.14 3.22
C TRP A 105 -2.95 -8.11 2.89
N PHE A 106 -3.26 -9.25 2.28
CA PHE A 106 -2.27 -10.24 1.85
C PHE A 106 -1.30 -9.70 0.79
N ASN A 107 -1.69 -8.71 -0.02
CA ASN A 107 -0.77 -8.06 -0.97
C ASN A 107 0.30 -7.25 -0.23
N VAL A 108 -0.06 -6.59 0.88
CA VAL A 108 0.87 -5.79 1.69
C VAL A 108 1.93 -6.67 2.33
N HIS A 109 1.62 -7.94 2.64
CA HIS A 109 2.60 -8.90 3.19
C HIS A 109 3.74 -9.22 2.22
N HIS A 110 3.58 -8.92 0.92
CA HIS A 110 4.62 -9.11 -0.10
C HIS A 110 5.52 -7.88 -0.29
N PHE A 111 5.21 -6.78 0.38
CA PHE A 111 6.10 -5.62 0.33
C PHE A 111 7.40 -5.94 1.06
N THR A 112 8.51 -5.50 0.46
CA THR A 112 9.82 -5.57 1.11
C THR A 112 9.86 -4.64 2.32
N GLU A 113 10.85 -4.81 3.17
CA GLU A 113 11.04 -3.91 4.31
C GLU A 113 11.30 -2.48 3.84
N ALA A 114 12.08 -2.29 2.78
CA ALA A 114 12.37 -0.98 2.22
C ALA A 114 11.11 -0.29 1.67
N GLU A 115 10.21 -1.05 1.03
CA GLU A 115 8.91 -0.54 0.56
C GLU A 115 8.00 -0.14 1.73
N LEU A 116 7.91 -0.95 2.78
CA LEU A 116 7.13 -0.60 3.98
C LEU A 116 7.69 0.65 4.67
N ARG A 117 9.01 0.76 4.83
CA ARG A 117 9.66 1.96 5.40
C ARG A 117 9.41 3.20 4.55
N SER A 118 9.58 3.07 3.24
CA SER A 118 9.31 4.16 2.29
C SER A 118 7.85 4.61 2.35
N PHE A 119 6.91 3.66 2.40
CA PHE A 119 5.48 3.95 2.55
C PHE A 119 5.19 4.67 3.88
N TYR A 120 5.78 4.21 4.99
CA TYR A 120 5.65 4.88 6.29
C TYR A 120 6.12 6.34 6.21
N GLN A 121 7.33 6.58 5.66
CA GLN A 121 7.88 7.92 5.52
C GLN A 121 7.02 8.82 4.64
N TYR A 122 6.47 8.27 3.54
CA TYR A 122 5.53 9.01 2.70
C TYR A 122 4.27 9.40 3.47
N VAL A 123 3.63 8.48 4.17
CA VAL A 123 2.42 8.80 4.95
C VAL A 123 2.70 9.85 6.03
N LYS A 124 3.85 9.75 6.71
CA LYS A 124 4.28 10.75 7.71
C LYS A 124 4.56 12.12 7.08
N SER A 125 5.03 12.19 5.84
CA SER A 125 5.29 13.45 5.14
C SER A 125 4.02 14.20 4.73
N LEU A 126 2.86 13.52 4.71
CA LEU A 126 1.58 14.13 4.34
C LEU A 126 0.99 15.06 5.43
N GLY A 127 1.58 15.08 6.62
CA GLY A 127 1.20 15.97 7.70
C GLY A 127 0.07 15.44 8.60
N GLU A 128 -0.77 16.34 9.08
CA GLU A 128 -1.77 16.04 10.11
C GLU A 128 -2.73 14.92 9.72
N PRO A 129 -3.07 14.04 10.68
CA PRO A 129 -3.91 12.87 10.39
C PRO A 129 -5.37 13.20 10.11
N GLY A 130 -5.89 14.34 10.55
CA GLY A 130 -7.28 14.73 10.35
C GLY A 130 -8.27 13.90 11.19
N ALA A 131 -9.52 13.79 10.70
CA ALA A 131 -10.60 13.11 11.39
C ALA A 131 -10.63 11.58 11.15
N PRO A 132 -11.17 10.79 12.10
CA PRO A 132 -11.40 9.37 11.86
C PRO A 132 -12.51 9.14 10.82
N VAL A 133 -12.44 7.99 10.15
CA VAL A 133 -13.53 7.48 9.31
C VAL A 133 -14.64 6.86 10.14
N PRO A 134 -15.84 6.59 9.55
CA PRO A 134 -16.92 5.89 10.26
C PRO A 134 -16.47 4.51 10.76
N GLU A 135 -17.09 4.08 11.85
CA GLU A 135 -16.83 2.76 12.42
C GLU A 135 -17.46 1.64 11.59
N TYR A 136 -16.91 0.45 11.73
CA TYR A 136 -17.45 -0.77 11.14
C TYR A 136 -18.91 -0.99 11.56
N VAL A 137 -19.75 -1.40 10.58
CA VAL A 137 -21.16 -1.75 10.80
C VAL A 137 -21.35 -3.25 10.60
N ALA A 138 -21.93 -3.91 11.61
CA ALA A 138 -22.11 -5.36 11.59
C ALA A 138 -23.11 -5.82 10.51
N PRO A 139 -23.05 -7.10 10.04
CA PRO A 139 -24.03 -7.63 9.12
C PRO A 139 -25.48 -7.44 9.62
N GLY A 140 -26.37 -7.11 8.70
CA GLY A 140 -27.79 -6.86 9.03
C GLY A 140 -28.10 -5.46 9.58
N GLN A 141 -27.09 -4.66 9.87
CA GLN A 141 -27.26 -3.26 10.26
C GLN A 141 -27.08 -2.32 9.07
N GLN A 142 -27.79 -1.20 9.07
CA GLN A 142 -27.71 -0.19 8.02
C GLN A 142 -26.59 0.82 8.31
N PRO A 143 -25.65 1.04 7.36
CA PRO A 143 -24.69 2.12 7.46
C PRO A 143 -25.41 3.48 7.36
N LYS A 144 -24.83 4.49 7.99
CA LYS A 144 -25.37 5.87 7.98
C LYS A 144 -24.75 6.76 6.91
N THR A 145 -23.80 6.24 6.15
CA THR A 145 -23.06 6.93 5.10
C THR A 145 -23.23 6.20 3.77
N PRO A 146 -22.91 6.80 2.63
CA PRO A 146 -22.90 6.09 1.33
C PRO A 146 -22.06 4.82 1.39
N PHE A 147 -22.49 3.80 0.65
CA PHE A 147 -21.77 2.53 0.59
C PHE A 147 -21.95 1.83 -0.76
N ILE A 148 -20.96 1.02 -1.11
CA ILE A 148 -20.95 0.15 -2.29
C ILE A 148 -21.28 -1.26 -1.82
N VAL A 149 -22.21 -1.95 -2.52
CA VAL A 149 -22.61 -3.32 -2.22
C VAL A 149 -21.78 -4.31 -3.04
N PHE A 150 -21.10 -5.23 -2.36
CA PHE A 150 -20.47 -6.38 -2.95
C PHE A 150 -21.50 -7.51 -3.00
N ALA A 151 -22.21 -7.62 -4.10
CA ALA A 151 -23.15 -8.73 -4.34
C ALA A 151 -22.40 -10.02 -4.70
N PRO A 152 -22.93 -11.20 -4.36
CA PRO A 152 -22.44 -12.46 -4.90
C PRO A 152 -22.46 -12.44 -6.43
N PRO A 153 -21.56 -13.20 -7.10
CA PRO A 153 -21.62 -13.37 -8.54
C PRO A 153 -23.00 -13.91 -8.97
N GLN A 154 -23.54 -13.35 -10.05
CA GLN A 154 -24.78 -13.85 -10.67
C GLN A 154 -24.42 -14.84 -11.78
N MET A 155 -25.14 -15.96 -11.85
CA MET A 155 -24.98 -16.92 -12.94
C MET A 155 -25.80 -16.46 -14.15
N PRO A 156 -25.29 -16.59 -15.39
CA PRO A 156 -26.06 -16.31 -16.58
C PRO A 156 -27.32 -17.21 -16.62
N GLY A 157 -28.50 -16.61 -16.70
CA GLY A 157 -29.78 -17.33 -16.82
C GLY A 157 -30.59 -17.51 -15.53
N ASP A 158 -30.17 -16.90 -14.42
CA ASP A 158 -30.96 -16.79 -13.19
C ASP A 158 -31.92 -15.57 -13.26
#